data_76217d20d288e09e952183848408dd3d
#
_entry.id   76217d20d288e09e952183848408dd3d
#
_cell.length_a   1.000
_cell.length_b   1.000
_cell.length_c   1.000
_cell.angle_alpha   90.00
_cell.angle_beta   90.00
_cell.angle_gamma   90.00
#
_symmetry.space_group_name_H-M   'P 1'
#
loop_
_entity.id
_entity.type
_entity.pdbx_description
1 polymer ?
#
loop_
_entity_poly.entity_id
_entity_poly.type
_entity_poly.pdbx_seq_one_letter_code
_entity_poly.pdbx_strand_id
1 'polypeptide(L)'
;MKTENLQIDERFKSQYNLLKEKILEIASLPHSDLSGDMGHDFEGINLLDDSICYKSSYYSYGSYNECNFYVNWEDINKPLDFFKEKFENDFNYKRKRLLEKEERELREKEEREIQLLKELKEKYKNKNGV
;
A
#
# COMPACT_ATOMS: atom_id res chain seq x y z
N MET A 1 21.57 -26.86 -16.61
CA MET A 1 22.19 -25.95 -15.63
C MET A 1 23.28 -26.70 -14.87
N LYS A 2 24.46 -26.12 -14.83
CA LYS A 2 25.61 -26.76 -14.16
C LYS A 2 25.77 -26.20 -12.74
N THR A 3 25.03 -26.76 -11.82
CA THR A 3 25.07 -26.34 -10.41
C THR A 3 26.42 -26.65 -9.73
N GLU A 4 27.19 -27.52 -10.33
CA GLU A 4 28.54 -27.85 -9.84
C GLU A 4 29.51 -26.66 -9.89
N ASN A 5 29.22 -25.67 -10.72
CA ASN A 5 30.01 -24.45 -10.83
C ASN A 5 29.58 -23.34 -9.85
N LEU A 6 28.55 -23.60 -9.08
CA LEU A 6 28.08 -22.65 -8.09
C LEU A 6 29.09 -22.53 -6.94
N GLN A 7 29.56 -21.31 -6.72
CA GLN A 7 30.45 -21.01 -5.59
C GLN A 7 29.88 -19.81 -4.81
N ILE A 8 29.58 -20.08 -3.55
CA ILE A 8 29.08 -19.05 -2.65
C ILE A 8 30.18 -18.76 -1.63
N ASP A 9 30.77 -17.57 -1.76
CA ASP A 9 31.85 -17.10 -0.92
C ASP A 9 31.40 -15.95 -0.01
N GLU A 10 32.34 -15.41 0.78
CA GLU A 10 32.06 -14.31 1.70
C GLU A 10 31.61 -13.03 0.96
N ARG A 11 32.08 -12.82 -0.25
CA ARG A 11 31.67 -11.67 -1.06
C ARG A 11 30.17 -11.75 -1.41
N PHE A 12 29.74 -12.92 -1.83
CA PHE A 12 28.31 -13.15 -2.11
C PHE A 12 27.48 -12.96 -0.85
N LYS A 13 27.89 -13.53 0.27
CA LYS A 13 27.17 -13.40 1.56
C LYS A 13 27.07 -11.94 1.99
N SER A 14 28.15 -11.16 1.81
CA SER A 14 28.16 -9.74 2.12
C SER A 14 27.17 -8.98 1.25
N GLN A 15 27.13 -9.25 -0.05
CA GLN A 15 26.18 -8.61 -0.97
C GLN A 15 24.74 -8.97 -0.62
N TYR A 16 24.48 -10.22 -0.28
CA TYR A 16 23.14 -10.66 0.15
C TYR A 16 22.68 -9.95 1.41
N ASN A 17 23.58 -9.79 2.38
CA ASN A 17 23.28 -9.08 3.62
C ASN A 17 22.99 -7.60 3.37
N LEU A 18 23.75 -6.96 2.49
CA LEU A 18 23.51 -5.57 2.07
C LEU A 18 22.15 -5.43 1.38
N LEU A 19 21.79 -6.40 0.56
CA LEU A 19 20.47 -6.42 -0.08
C LEU A 19 19.35 -6.46 0.95
N LYS A 20 19.46 -7.32 1.95
CA LYS A 20 18.46 -7.40 3.05
C LYS A 20 18.38 -6.09 3.81
N GLU A 21 19.52 -5.49 4.14
CA GLU A 21 19.55 -4.19 4.83
C GLU A 21 18.88 -3.10 4.00
N LYS A 22 19.16 -3.06 2.70
CA LYS A 22 18.54 -2.10 1.78
C LYS A 22 17.02 -2.27 1.74
N ILE A 23 16.54 -3.49 1.64
CA ILE A 23 15.10 -3.77 1.64
C ILE A 23 14.45 -3.34 2.96
N LEU A 24 15.09 -3.59 4.08
CA LEU A 24 14.62 -3.15 5.40
C LEU A 24 14.52 -1.63 5.48
N GLU A 25 15.55 -0.92 5.00
CA GLU A 25 15.52 0.54 4.98
C GLU A 25 14.39 1.09 4.12
N ILE A 26 14.18 0.51 2.94
CA ILE A 26 13.09 0.90 2.04
C ILE A 26 11.73 0.65 2.70
N ALA A 27 11.55 -0.52 3.32
CA ALA A 27 10.30 -0.88 3.99
C ALA A 27 10.00 0.03 5.19
N SER A 28 11.03 0.61 5.81
CA SER A 28 10.91 1.49 6.97
C SER A 28 10.63 2.94 6.60
N LEU A 29 10.67 3.30 5.32
CA LEU A 29 10.42 4.68 4.89
C LEU A 29 8.96 5.08 5.15
N PRO A 30 8.72 6.38 5.44
CA PRO A 30 7.35 6.88 5.55
C PRO A 30 6.53 6.60 4.31
N HIS A 31 5.25 6.31 4.50
CA HIS A 31 4.30 6.00 3.42
C HIS A 31 4.56 4.71 2.66
N SER A 32 5.54 3.90 3.08
CA SER A 32 5.63 2.52 2.58
C SER A 32 4.45 1.71 3.13
N ASP A 33 4.09 0.63 2.44
CA ASP A 33 2.99 -0.22 2.88
C ASP A 33 3.22 -0.86 4.26
N LEU A 34 4.48 -0.90 4.69
CA LEU A 34 4.89 -1.48 5.97
C LEU A 34 5.19 -0.44 7.05
N SER A 35 5.15 0.85 6.71
CA SER A 35 5.32 1.92 7.70
C SER A 35 4.00 2.15 8.42
N GLY A 36 3.83 1.54 9.55
CA GLY A 36 2.64 1.72 10.36
C GLY A 36 2.90 1.38 11.80
N ASP A 37 1.92 1.63 12.66
CA ASP A 37 2.01 1.45 14.11
C ASP A 37 2.00 -0.02 14.53
N MET A 38 1.92 -0.93 13.58
CA MET A 38 1.79 -2.36 13.86
C MET A 38 3.11 -3.07 13.78
N GLY A 39 3.95 -3.09 14.75
CA GLY A 39 5.24 -3.77 14.74
C GLY A 39 5.29 -4.99 13.80
N HIS A 40 5.91 -4.82 12.65
CA HIS A 40 6.12 -5.89 11.69
C HIS A 40 7.38 -6.66 12.04
N ASP A 41 7.26 -7.99 12.06
CA ASP A 41 8.41 -8.87 12.20
C ASP A 41 8.92 -9.26 10.82
N PHE A 42 10.22 -9.07 10.61
CA PHE A 42 10.87 -9.46 9.37
C PHE A 42 11.09 -10.95 9.34
N GLU A 43 10.53 -11.64 8.35
CA GLU A 43 10.70 -13.08 8.16
C GLU A 43 11.75 -13.42 7.12
N GLY A 44 12.04 -12.54 6.19
CA GLY A 44 13.05 -12.76 5.16
C GLY A 44 12.72 -12.10 3.84
N ILE A 45 13.54 -12.41 2.85
CA ILE A 45 13.33 -11.97 1.48
C ILE A 45 13.23 -13.17 0.54
N ASN A 46 12.43 -13.02 -0.52
CA ASN A 46 12.38 -13.96 -1.63
C ASN A 46 12.83 -13.25 -2.90
N LEU A 47 13.70 -13.91 -3.65
CA LEU A 47 14.18 -13.41 -4.92
C LEU A 47 13.29 -13.97 -6.02
N LEU A 48 12.55 -13.08 -6.69
CA LEU A 48 11.67 -13.42 -7.80
C LEU A 48 12.32 -12.99 -9.12
N ASP A 49 11.75 -13.38 -10.24
CA ASP A 49 12.33 -13.06 -11.55
C ASP A 49 12.35 -11.56 -11.83
N ASP A 50 11.31 -10.85 -11.44
CA ASP A 50 11.12 -9.42 -11.72
C ASP A 50 11.29 -8.53 -10.50
N SER A 51 11.27 -9.09 -9.31
CA SER A 51 11.27 -8.31 -8.06
C SER A 51 11.88 -9.07 -6.90
N ILE A 52 12.09 -8.35 -5.80
CA ILE A 52 12.51 -8.90 -4.53
C ILE A 52 11.33 -8.73 -3.58
N CYS A 53 10.87 -9.83 -2.99
CA CYS A 53 9.76 -9.80 -2.04
C CYS A 53 10.28 -9.74 -0.61
N TYR A 54 9.89 -8.71 0.11
CA TYR A 54 10.09 -8.61 1.56
C TYR A 54 8.90 -9.28 2.24
N LYS A 55 9.19 -10.24 3.11
CA LYS A 55 8.17 -10.94 3.89
C LYS A 55 8.15 -10.43 5.31
N SER A 56 6.99 -10.06 5.79
CA SER A 56 6.79 -9.64 7.16
C SER A 56 5.51 -10.22 7.75
N SER A 57 5.46 -10.25 9.06
CA SER A 57 4.27 -10.67 9.79
C SER A 57 3.94 -9.68 10.89
N TYR A 58 2.68 -9.63 11.27
CA TYR A 58 2.22 -8.82 12.39
C TYR A 58 0.97 -9.42 13.02
N TYR A 59 0.74 -9.09 14.29
CA TYR A 59 -0.48 -9.46 14.99
C TYR A 59 -1.41 -8.26 15.09
N SER A 60 -2.68 -8.49 14.75
CA SER A 60 -3.71 -7.47 14.86
C SER A 60 -5.00 -8.14 15.37
N TYR A 61 -5.54 -7.62 16.45
CA TYR A 61 -6.76 -8.14 17.08
C TYR A 61 -6.69 -9.64 17.39
N GLY A 62 -5.52 -10.12 17.82
CA GLY A 62 -5.29 -11.52 18.13
C GLY A 62 -5.11 -12.44 16.94
N SER A 63 -5.11 -11.90 15.73
CA SER A 63 -4.89 -12.65 14.50
C SER A 63 -3.49 -12.44 13.95
N TYR A 64 -2.86 -13.52 13.49
CA TYR A 64 -1.61 -13.46 12.77
C TYR A 64 -1.86 -13.07 11.32
N ASN A 65 -1.12 -12.08 10.84
CA ASN A 65 -1.25 -11.57 9.47
C ASN A 65 0.11 -11.55 8.79
N GLU A 66 0.14 -11.85 7.51
CA GLU A 66 1.32 -11.74 6.68
C GLU A 66 1.19 -10.56 5.72
N CYS A 67 2.28 -9.85 5.50
CA CYS A 67 2.35 -8.76 4.56
C CYS A 67 3.58 -8.91 3.69
N ASN A 68 3.40 -8.77 2.39
CA ASN A 68 4.48 -8.84 1.41
C ASN A 68 4.69 -7.48 0.77
N PHE A 69 5.95 -7.11 0.64
CA PHE A 69 6.37 -5.85 0.02
C PHE A 69 7.33 -6.18 -1.12
N TYR A 70 7.16 -5.55 -2.27
CA TYR A 70 7.92 -5.87 -3.47
C TYR A 70 8.74 -4.69 -3.94
N VAL A 71 10.00 -4.96 -4.29
CA VAL A 71 10.90 -3.98 -4.90
C VAL A 71 11.40 -4.56 -6.21
N ASN A 72 11.30 -3.80 -7.29
CA ASN A 72 11.77 -4.24 -8.59
C ASN A 72 13.31 -4.29 -8.63
N TRP A 73 13.87 -5.28 -9.31
CA TRP A 73 15.31 -5.39 -9.47
C TRP A 73 15.94 -4.14 -10.08
N GLU A 74 15.22 -3.50 -10.99
CA GLU A 74 15.68 -2.27 -11.66
C GLU A 74 15.88 -1.11 -10.68
N ASP A 75 15.15 -1.11 -9.58
CA ASP A 75 15.12 0.00 -8.63
C ASP A 75 16.01 -0.19 -7.41
N ILE A 76 16.49 -1.43 -7.17
CA ILE A 76 17.18 -1.74 -5.90
C ILE A 76 18.44 -0.93 -5.66
N ASN A 77 19.13 -0.53 -6.73
CA ASN A 77 20.37 0.27 -6.63
C ASN A 77 20.10 1.78 -6.55
N LYS A 78 18.86 2.20 -6.66
CA LYS A 78 18.50 3.61 -6.57
C LYS A 78 18.63 4.11 -5.12
N PRO A 79 18.91 5.39 -4.91
CA PRO A 79 19.04 5.93 -3.54
C PRO A 79 17.71 5.88 -2.81
N LEU A 80 17.75 5.93 -1.47
CA LEU A 80 16.55 5.93 -0.65
C LEU A 80 15.60 7.08 -0.97
N ASP A 81 16.12 8.22 -1.39
CA ASP A 81 15.31 9.36 -1.80
C ASP A 81 14.37 9.06 -2.95
N PHE A 82 14.78 8.19 -3.88
CA PHE A 82 13.91 7.72 -4.96
C PHE A 82 12.67 7.01 -4.42
N PHE A 83 12.86 6.09 -3.48
CA PHE A 83 11.77 5.35 -2.88
C PHE A 83 10.89 6.23 -2.01
N LYS A 84 11.51 7.15 -1.30
CA LYS A 84 10.80 8.11 -0.45
C LYS A 84 9.86 8.98 -1.26
N GLU A 85 10.34 9.53 -2.38
CA GLU A 85 9.54 10.31 -3.30
C GLU A 85 8.42 9.48 -3.94
N LYS A 86 8.74 8.26 -4.37
CA LYS A 86 7.76 7.34 -4.94
C LYS A 86 6.62 7.04 -3.96
N PHE A 87 6.95 6.71 -2.73
CA PHE A 87 5.94 6.40 -1.70
C PHE A 87 5.10 7.61 -1.34
N GLU A 88 5.72 8.79 -1.28
CA GLU A 88 5.01 10.04 -1.03
C GLU A 88 4.03 10.35 -2.16
N ASN A 89 4.46 10.20 -3.41
CA ASN A 89 3.59 10.40 -4.57
C ASN A 89 2.43 9.40 -4.60
N ASP A 90 2.69 8.13 -4.32
CA ASP A 90 1.66 7.10 -4.25
C ASP A 90 0.66 7.38 -3.12
N PHE A 91 1.15 7.82 -1.97
CA PHE A 91 0.31 8.21 -0.84
C PHE A 91 -0.58 9.39 -1.18
N ASN A 92 -0.02 10.44 -1.79
CA ASN A 92 -0.77 11.63 -2.19
C ASN A 92 -1.82 11.30 -3.24
N TYR A 93 -1.48 10.42 -4.19
CA TYR A 93 -2.43 9.96 -5.21
C TYR A 93 -3.61 9.21 -4.58
N LYS A 94 -3.34 8.27 -3.68
CA LYS A 94 -4.38 7.53 -2.97
C LYS A 94 -5.26 8.45 -2.14
N ARG A 95 -4.66 9.40 -1.46
CA ARG A 95 -5.36 10.40 -0.65
C ARG A 95 -6.28 11.25 -1.50
N LYS A 96 -5.79 11.72 -2.65
CA LYS A 96 -6.58 12.51 -3.58
C LYS A 96 -7.80 11.74 -4.09
N ARG A 97 -7.60 10.48 -4.46
CA ARG A 97 -8.69 9.61 -4.92
C ARG A 97 -9.73 9.36 -3.85
N LEU A 98 -9.29 9.18 -2.61
CA LEU A 98 -10.19 8.99 -1.47
C LEU A 98 -11.05 10.23 -1.25
N LEU A 99 -10.45 11.43 -1.29
CA LEU A 99 -11.17 12.69 -1.14
C LEU A 99 -12.18 12.89 -2.26
N GLU A 100 -11.82 12.61 -3.49
CA GLU A 100 -12.72 12.69 -4.65
C GLU A 100 -13.91 11.72 -4.49
N LYS A 101 -13.65 10.54 -3.98
CA LYS A 101 -14.70 9.55 -3.71
C LYS A 101 -15.66 10.04 -2.63
N GLU A 102 -15.13 10.58 -1.54
CA GLU A 102 -15.94 11.12 -0.44
C GLU A 102 -16.81 12.29 -0.91
N GLU A 103 -16.24 13.20 -1.70
CA GLU A 103 -16.98 14.32 -2.28
C GLU A 103 -18.11 13.85 -3.19
N ARG A 104 -17.84 12.83 -4.00
CA ARG A 104 -18.85 12.25 -4.89
C ARG A 104 -19.97 11.60 -4.11
N GLU A 105 -19.64 10.81 -3.08
CA GLU A 105 -20.62 10.17 -2.22
C GLU A 105 -21.48 11.20 -1.48
N LEU A 106 -20.86 12.28 -1.03
CA LEU A 106 -21.57 13.38 -0.37
C LEU A 106 -22.56 14.06 -1.33
N ARG A 107 -22.13 14.35 -2.56
CA ARG A 107 -23.02 14.94 -3.58
C ARG A 107 -24.19 14.01 -3.93
N GLU A 108 -23.93 12.73 -4.11
CA GLU A 108 -24.97 11.74 -4.37
C GLU A 108 -25.98 11.67 -3.22
N LYS A 109 -25.49 11.75 -2.01
CA LYS A 109 -26.36 11.76 -0.81
C LYS A 109 -27.24 13.02 -0.79
N GLU A 110 -26.65 14.19 -1.05
CA GLU A 110 -27.40 15.46 -1.11
C GLU A 110 -28.43 15.45 -2.22
N GLU A 111 -28.11 14.93 -3.39
CA GLU A 111 -29.03 14.80 -4.51
C GLU A 111 -30.20 13.89 -4.16
N ARG A 112 -29.94 12.77 -3.46
CA ARG A 112 -31.00 11.87 -2.99
C ARG A 112 -31.91 12.53 -1.96
N GLU A 113 -31.33 13.30 -1.05
CA GLU A 113 -32.10 14.06 -0.05
C GLU A 113 -32.99 15.12 -0.70
N ILE A 114 -32.46 15.85 -1.70
CA ILE A 114 -33.22 16.84 -2.47
C ILE A 114 -34.38 16.16 -3.21
N GLN A 115 -34.11 15.03 -3.86
CA GLN A 115 -35.13 14.28 -4.59
C GLN A 115 -36.25 13.79 -3.65
N LEU A 116 -35.86 13.25 -2.50
CA LEU A 116 -36.81 12.80 -1.49
C LEU A 116 -37.68 13.96 -0.99
N LEU A 117 -37.07 15.13 -0.77
CA LEU A 117 -37.79 16.31 -0.33
C LEU A 117 -38.80 16.78 -1.38
N LYS A 118 -38.45 16.73 -2.66
CA LYS A 118 -39.36 17.06 -3.76
C LYS A 118 -40.56 16.10 -3.81
N GLU A 119 -40.28 14.81 -3.66
CA GLU A 119 -41.34 13.79 -3.64
C GLU A 119 -42.31 13.99 -2.46
N LEU A 120 -41.77 14.32 -1.30
CA LEU A 120 -42.61 14.62 -0.12
C LEU A 120 -43.45 15.86 -0.32
N LYS A 121 -42.90 16.91 -0.91
CA LYS A 121 -43.65 18.14 -1.21
C LYS A 121 -44.79 17.91 -2.20
N GLU A 122 -44.54 17.14 -3.24
CA GLU A 122 -45.60 16.77 -4.20
C GLU A 122 -46.69 15.93 -3.54
N LYS A 123 -46.30 14.97 -2.69
CA LYS A 123 -47.25 14.13 -1.95
C LYS A 123 -48.13 14.98 -1.04
N TYR A 124 -47.57 15.93 -0.30
CA TYR A 124 -48.33 16.84 0.54
C TYR A 124 -49.19 17.79 -0.27
N LYS A 125 -48.69 18.30 -1.37
CA LYS A 125 -49.44 19.19 -2.28
C LYS A 125 -50.68 18.44 -2.82
N ASN A 126 -50.52 17.21 -3.25
CA ASN A 126 -51.63 16.39 -3.75
C ASN A 126 -52.67 16.09 -2.68
N LYS A 127 -52.25 15.91 -1.42
CA LYS A 127 -53.18 15.70 -0.28
C LYS A 127 -53.95 16.96 0.07
N ASN A 128 -53.36 18.12 -0.05
CA ASN A 128 -53.96 19.42 0.34
C ASN A 128 -54.58 20.16 -0.81
N GLY A 129 -54.39 19.71 -2.03
CA GLY A 129 -54.83 20.37 -3.26
C GLY A 129 -56.16 19.87 -3.81
N VAL A 130 -56.95 19.29 -2.99
CA VAL A 130 -58.28 18.81 -3.41
C VAL A 130 -59.25 19.98 -3.50
#